data_1ed6bdb7d087b713217d136c7f9b8809
#
_entry.id   1ed6bdb7d087b713217d136c7f9b8809
#
_cell.length_a   1.000
_cell.length_b   1.000
_cell.length_c   1.000
_cell.angle_alpha   90.00
_cell.angle_beta   90.00
_cell.angle_gamma   90.00
#
_symmetry.space_group_name_H-M   'P 1'
#
loop_
_entity.id
_entity.type
_entity.pdbx_description
1 polymer ?
#
loop_
_entity_poly.entity_id
_entity_poly.type
_entity_poly.pdbx_seq_one_letter_code
_entity_poly.pdbx_strand_id
1 'polypeptide(L)'
;NTSFADYATLGIFVLASYIAMIVMFAIHILIVFLMGVGPKRYFKNAGKALMIGFTTRSSMATLPVTIESMRNIGVEDSVTAFAGTSGTCVGQNGCGGVYPAMLATMVYNTLGPRYLLTHPTELILLIIIVTICSLGIAGVGGGATMAGLMVFGVLGFDVSLIAVLFSVEALIDMGR
;
A
#
# COMPACT_ATOMS: atom_id res chain seq x y z
N ASN A 1 9.36 -12.73 -25.99
CA ASN A 1 10.50 -13.40 -25.34
C ASN A 1 10.84 -12.63 -24.07
N THR A 2 10.35 -13.10 -22.92
CA THR A 2 10.75 -12.59 -21.61
C THR A 2 12.20 -12.97 -21.38
N SER A 3 13.05 -11.98 -21.17
CA SER A 3 14.48 -12.16 -20.90
C SER A 3 14.68 -12.55 -19.44
N PHE A 4 15.78 -13.25 -19.12
CA PHE A 4 16.17 -13.52 -17.73
C PHE A 4 16.31 -12.22 -16.89
N ALA A 5 16.65 -11.11 -17.53
CA ALA A 5 16.68 -9.79 -16.91
C ALA A 5 15.28 -9.32 -16.43
N ASP A 6 14.20 -9.69 -17.12
CA ASP A 6 12.84 -9.34 -16.73
C ASP A 6 12.44 -10.05 -15.44
N TYR A 7 12.80 -11.34 -15.29
CA TYR A 7 12.55 -12.09 -14.06
C TYR A 7 13.34 -11.55 -12.86
N ALA A 8 14.58 -11.13 -13.08
CA ALA A 8 15.39 -10.50 -12.04
C ALA A 8 14.76 -9.17 -11.58
N THR A 9 14.27 -8.37 -12.51
CA THR A 9 13.57 -7.11 -12.20
C THR A 9 12.29 -7.35 -11.41
N LEU A 10 11.50 -8.35 -11.78
CA LEU A 10 10.30 -8.76 -11.03
C LEU A 10 10.66 -9.19 -9.59
N GLY A 11 11.70 -10.00 -9.42
CA GLY A 11 12.16 -10.44 -8.10
C GLY A 11 12.61 -9.29 -7.22
N ILE A 12 13.38 -8.35 -7.76
CA ILE A 12 13.81 -7.15 -7.05
C ILE A 12 12.62 -6.28 -6.66
N PHE A 13 11.65 -6.11 -7.55
CA PHE A 13 10.43 -5.35 -7.27
C PHE A 13 9.61 -5.96 -6.14
N VAL A 14 9.40 -7.28 -6.14
CA VAL A 14 8.71 -7.99 -5.07
C VAL A 14 9.45 -7.82 -3.74
N LEU A 15 10.77 -8.03 -3.74
CA LEU A 15 11.59 -7.88 -2.54
C LEU A 15 11.54 -6.45 -1.98
N ALA A 16 11.70 -5.45 -2.83
CA ALA A 16 11.60 -4.04 -2.44
C ALA A 16 10.22 -3.69 -1.88
N SER A 17 9.15 -4.24 -2.47
CA SER A 17 7.78 -4.06 -1.98
C SER A 17 7.61 -4.62 -0.57
N TYR A 18 8.10 -5.84 -0.30
CA TYR A 18 8.03 -6.42 1.05
C TYR A 18 8.87 -5.64 2.07
N ILE A 19 10.06 -5.16 1.69
CA ILE A 19 10.87 -4.30 2.56
C ILE A 19 10.11 -3.01 2.90
N ALA A 20 9.53 -2.35 1.91
CA ALA A 20 8.73 -1.13 2.13
C ALA A 20 7.51 -1.39 3.04
N MET A 21 6.83 -2.52 2.87
CA MET A 21 5.71 -2.91 3.73
C MET A 21 6.14 -3.19 5.18
N ILE A 22 7.27 -3.86 5.38
CA ILE A 22 7.83 -4.11 6.72
C ILE A 22 8.16 -2.78 7.40
N VAL A 23 8.78 -1.83 6.69
CA VAL A 23 9.07 -0.49 7.21
C VAL A 23 7.79 0.25 7.59
N MET A 24 6.77 0.25 6.72
CA MET A 24 5.48 0.87 7.01
C MET A 24 4.79 0.22 8.21
N PHE A 25 4.81 -1.10 8.30
CA PHE A 25 4.23 -1.83 9.42
C PHE A 25 4.95 -1.51 10.74
N ALA A 26 6.28 -1.40 10.71
CA ALA A 26 7.06 -0.97 11.87
C ALA A 26 6.70 0.46 12.31
N ILE A 27 6.50 1.38 11.38
CA ILE A 27 6.04 2.76 11.66
C ILE A 27 4.65 2.72 12.31
N HIS A 28 3.70 1.93 11.82
CA HIS A 28 2.38 1.80 12.41
C HIS A 28 2.43 1.24 13.83
N ILE A 29 3.23 0.20 14.08
CA ILE A 29 3.43 -0.35 15.42
C ILE A 29 4.03 0.70 16.35
N LEU A 30 5.00 1.48 15.87
CA LEU A 30 5.61 2.56 16.66
C LEU A 30 4.56 3.62 17.03
N ILE A 31 3.72 4.05 16.08
CA ILE A 31 2.64 5.01 16.34
C ILE A 31 1.66 4.46 17.39
N VAL A 32 1.20 3.22 17.24
CA VAL A 32 0.30 2.55 18.17
C VAL A 32 0.92 2.45 19.56
N PHE A 33 2.22 2.15 19.65
CA PHE A 33 2.95 2.14 20.91
C PHE A 33 3.04 3.52 21.56
N LEU A 34 3.34 4.56 20.80
CA LEU A 34 3.37 5.95 21.28
C LEU A 34 2.00 6.43 21.77
N MET A 35 0.92 5.90 21.20
CA MET A 35 -0.47 6.16 21.63
C MET A 35 -0.86 5.37 22.90
N GLY A 36 0.07 4.65 23.53
CA GLY A 36 -0.14 3.92 24.78
C GLY A 36 -0.72 2.51 24.64
N VAL A 37 -0.86 1.98 23.41
CA VAL A 37 -1.31 0.61 23.21
C VAL A 37 -0.08 -0.31 23.11
N GLY A 38 0.10 -1.17 24.11
CA GLY A 38 1.23 -2.11 24.12
C GLY A 38 1.16 -3.11 22.96
N PRO A 39 2.31 -3.48 22.34
CA PRO A 39 2.37 -4.39 21.19
C PRO A 39 1.63 -5.72 21.43
N LYS A 40 1.77 -6.31 22.62
CA LYS A 40 1.07 -7.55 22.98
C LYS A 40 -0.46 -7.40 22.89
N ARG A 41 -1.00 -6.29 23.39
CA ARG A 41 -2.44 -5.99 23.35
C ARG A 41 -2.89 -5.78 21.91
N TYR A 42 -2.10 -5.05 21.11
CA TYR A 42 -2.37 -4.84 19.70
C TYR A 42 -2.43 -6.16 18.94
N PHE A 43 -1.37 -6.97 18.94
CA PHE A 43 -1.34 -8.23 18.18
C PHE A 43 -2.36 -9.27 18.65
N LYS A 44 -2.65 -9.32 19.96
CA LYS A 44 -3.69 -10.21 20.48
C LYS A 44 -5.07 -9.92 19.89
N ASN A 45 -5.40 -8.64 19.68
CA ASN A 45 -6.72 -8.21 19.21
C ASN A 45 -6.77 -8.02 17.70
N ALA A 46 -5.72 -7.49 17.08
CA ALA A 46 -5.66 -7.23 15.63
C ALA A 46 -5.26 -8.46 14.81
N GLY A 47 -4.64 -9.48 15.42
CA GLY A 47 -4.09 -10.63 14.70
C GLY A 47 -5.09 -11.34 13.80
N LYS A 48 -6.34 -11.51 14.24
CA LYS A 48 -7.41 -12.12 13.43
C LYS A 48 -7.74 -11.27 12.20
N ALA A 49 -7.85 -9.95 12.37
CA ALA A 49 -8.09 -9.02 11.26
C ALA A 49 -6.92 -9.02 10.27
N LEU A 50 -5.68 -9.01 10.76
CA LEU A 50 -4.47 -9.09 9.91
C LEU A 50 -4.42 -10.38 9.09
N MET A 51 -4.76 -11.53 9.69
CA MET A 51 -4.80 -12.81 8.96
C MET A 51 -5.89 -12.83 7.89
N ILE A 52 -7.08 -12.33 8.19
CA ILE A 52 -8.18 -12.27 7.21
C ILE A 52 -7.81 -11.30 6.09
N GLY A 53 -7.26 -10.12 6.41
CA GLY A 53 -6.78 -9.15 5.41
C GLY A 53 -5.73 -9.74 4.49
N PHE A 54 -4.75 -10.44 5.04
CA PHE A 54 -3.70 -11.11 4.27
C PHE A 54 -4.27 -12.16 3.30
N THR A 55 -5.20 -12.99 3.76
CA THR A 55 -5.76 -14.08 2.95
C THR A 55 -6.76 -13.61 1.92
N THR A 56 -7.61 -12.62 2.26
CA THR A 56 -8.64 -12.10 1.37
C THR A 56 -8.15 -11.00 0.44
N ARG A 57 -7.03 -10.35 0.78
CA ARG A 57 -6.50 -9.16 0.09
C ARG A 57 -7.54 -8.04 -0.02
N SER A 58 -8.42 -7.94 0.97
CA SER A 58 -9.54 -6.99 0.96
C SER A 58 -9.78 -6.37 2.33
N SER A 59 -9.53 -5.10 2.45
CA SER A 59 -9.85 -4.31 3.65
C SER A 59 -11.36 -4.25 3.91
N MET A 60 -12.16 -4.23 2.84
CA MET A 60 -13.64 -4.26 2.94
C MET A 60 -14.13 -5.58 3.52
N ALA A 61 -13.61 -6.72 3.06
CA ALA A 61 -13.97 -8.03 3.60
C ALA A 61 -13.54 -8.19 5.07
N THR A 62 -12.46 -7.52 5.47
CA THR A 62 -11.91 -7.56 6.83
C THR A 62 -12.63 -6.59 7.78
N LEU A 63 -13.39 -5.63 7.27
CA LEU A 63 -13.97 -4.51 8.02
C LEU A 63 -14.73 -4.94 9.30
N PRO A 64 -15.62 -5.96 9.29
CA PRO A 64 -16.33 -6.35 10.50
C PRO A 64 -15.38 -6.78 11.63
N VAL A 65 -14.34 -7.56 11.27
CA VAL A 65 -13.35 -8.06 12.23
C VAL A 65 -12.40 -6.93 12.68
N THR A 66 -12.12 -5.98 11.81
CA THR A 66 -11.34 -4.77 12.16
C THR A 66 -12.08 -3.93 13.19
N ILE A 67 -13.38 -3.68 13.01
CA ILE A 67 -14.21 -2.95 13.98
C ILE A 67 -14.23 -3.68 15.34
N GLU A 68 -14.44 -5.01 15.34
CA GLU A 68 -14.38 -5.81 16.55
C GLU A 68 -13.00 -5.69 17.24
N SER A 69 -11.93 -5.76 16.48
CA SER A 69 -10.56 -5.62 16.99
C SER A 69 -10.31 -4.26 17.63
N MET A 70 -10.79 -3.18 17.01
CA MET A 70 -10.67 -1.82 17.54
C MET A 70 -11.41 -1.66 18.87
N ARG A 71 -12.65 -2.20 18.98
CA ARG A 71 -13.41 -2.25 20.24
C ARG A 71 -12.66 -2.97 21.35
N ASN A 72 -12.10 -4.14 21.03
CA ASN A 72 -11.34 -4.95 21.98
C ASN A 72 -10.04 -4.27 22.47
N ILE A 73 -9.49 -3.36 21.68
CA ILE A 73 -8.35 -2.50 22.05
C ILE A 73 -8.82 -1.36 22.97
N GLY A 74 -10.11 -1.03 22.97
CA GLY A 74 -10.71 0.00 23.82
C GLY A 74 -11.04 1.29 23.10
N VAL A 75 -11.17 1.24 21.74
CA VAL A 75 -11.64 2.38 20.95
C VAL A 75 -13.16 2.49 21.10
N GLU A 76 -13.67 3.71 21.24
CA GLU A 76 -15.11 3.98 21.35
C GLU A 76 -15.89 3.55 20.10
N ASP A 77 -17.12 3.07 20.29
CA ASP A 77 -17.95 2.53 19.20
C ASP A 77 -18.22 3.52 18.07
N SER A 78 -18.48 4.78 18.40
CA SER A 78 -18.67 5.85 17.41
C SER A 78 -17.43 6.05 16.53
N VAL A 79 -16.24 6.00 17.14
CA VAL A 79 -14.97 6.16 16.47
C VAL A 79 -14.63 4.90 15.66
N THR A 80 -14.89 3.69 16.17
CA THR A 80 -14.62 2.44 15.47
C THR A 80 -15.40 2.31 14.18
N ALA A 81 -16.67 2.68 14.20
CA ALA A 81 -17.52 2.63 13.01
C ALA A 81 -17.02 3.60 11.93
N PHE A 82 -16.74 4.84 12.31
CA PHE A 82 -16.26 5.86 11.38
C PHE A 82 -14.84 5.56 10.86
N ALA A 83 -13.88 5.32 11.76
CA ALA A 83 -12.49 5.08 11.39
C ALA A 83 -12.32 3.76 10.63
N GLY A 84 -13.07 2.71 10.98
CA GLY A 84 -13.07 1.43 10.28
C GLY A 84 -13.55 1.58 8.85
N THR A 85 -14.71 2.21 8.63
CA THR A 85 -15.27 2.39 7.28
C THR A 85 -14.44 3.34 6.42
N SER A 86 -14.04 4.49 6.96
CA SER A 86 -13.20 5.44 6.21
C SER A 86 -11.82 4.87 5.91
N GLY A 87 -11.21 4.12 6.83
CA GLY A 87 -9.90 3.50 6.64
C GLY A 87 -9.86 2.43 5.55
N THR A 88 -11.01 1.86 5.13
CA THR A 88 -11.05 0.95 3.97
C THR A 88 -10.93 1.65 2.62
N CYS A 89 -11.14 2.96 2.58
CA CYS A 89 -11.05 3.78 1.38
C CYS A 89 -9.94 4.84 1.48
N VAL A 90 -9.73 5.38 2.68
CA VAL A 90 -8.73 6.42 2.96
C VAL A 90 -7.73 5.86 3.98
N GLY A 91 -6.47 5.87 3.67
CA GLY A 91 -5.44 5.33 4.58
C GLY A 91 -4.86 3.99 4.15
N GLN A 92 -5.08 3.59 2.93
CA GLN A 92 -4.47 2.39 2.34
C GLN A 92 -3.03 2.68 1.93
N ASN A 93 -2.12 2.76 2.90
CA ASN A 93 -0.73 3.13 2.66
C ASN A 93 0.00 2.17 1.72
N GLY A 94 -0.31 0.87 1.76
CA GLY A 94 0.27 -0.13 0.87
C GLY A 94 -0.23 0.02 -0.57
N CYS A 95 -1.54 -0.09 -0.76
CA CYS A 95 -2.17 -0.09 -2.08
C CYS A 95 -2.18 1.30 -2.74
N GLY A 96 -2.48 2.35 -1.95
CA GLY A 96 -2.63 3.72 -2.44
C GLY A 96 -1.36 4.55 -2.38
N GLY A 97 -0.41 4.20 -1.53
CA GLY A 97 0.83 4.94 -1.33
C GLY A 97 2.05 4.23 -1.91
N VAL A 98 2.48 3.16 -1.25
CA VAL A 98 3.75 2.49 -1.55
C VAL A 98 3.79 1.94 -2.97
N TYR A 99 2.76 1.20 -3.39
CA TYR A 99 2.79 0.52 -4.68
C TYR A 99 2.82 1.48 -5.89
N PRO A 100 1.90 2.47 -6.02
CA PRO A 100 1.95 3.41 -7.14
C PRO A 100 3.21 4.28 -7.12
N ALA A 101 3.72 4.65 -5.94
CA ALA A 101 4.98 5.38 -5.83
C ALA A 101 6.17 4.55 -6.34
N MET A 102 6.22 3.26 -6.01
CA MET A 102 7.27 2.35 -6.51
C MET A 102 7.21 2.20 -8.03
N LEU A 103 6.00 1.99 -8.59
CA LEU A 103 5.80 1.91 -10.04
C LEU A 103 6.27 3.18 -10.75
N ALA A 104 5.84 4.35 -10.29
CA ALA A 104 6.25 5.63 -10.86
C ALA A 104 7.76 5.85 -10.74
N THR A 105 8.35 5.51 -9.60
CA THR A 105 9.81 5.62 -9.40
C THR A 105 10.59 4.73 -10.37
N MET A 106 10.08 3.54 -10.71
CA MET A 106 10.71 2.69 -11.71
C MET A 106 10.72 3.37 -13.08
N VAL A 107 9.62 4.01 -13.48
CA VAL A 107 9.55 4.75 -14.75
C VAL A 107 10.49 5.95 -14.72
N TYR A 108 10.50 6.74 -13.65
CA TYR A 108 11.43 7.86 -13.54
C TYR A 108 12.92 7.42 -13.61
N ASN A 109 13.24 6.25 -13.08
CA ASN A 109 14.61 5.72 -13.17
C ASN A 109 15.01 5.29 -14.59
N THR A 110 14.08 5.13 -15.53
CA THR A 110 14.42 4.94 -16.96
C THR A 110 14.93 6.23 -17.60
N LEU A 111 14.57 7.39 -17.05
CA LEU A 111 15.06 8.70 -17.49
C LEU A 111 16.47 9.02 -16.95
N GLY A 112 16.89 8.32 -15.89
CA GLY A 112 18.22 8.43 -15.30
C GLY A 112 18.28 7.85 -13.90
N PRO A 113 19.45 7.32 -13.48
CA PRO A 113 19.61 6.76 -12.14
C PRO A 113 19.36 7.84 -11.07
N ARG A 114 18.49 7.53 -10.09
CA ARG A 114 18.10 8.46 -9.01
C ARG A 114 17.44 9.76 -9.51
N TYR A 115 16.74 9.72 -10.64
CA TYR A 115 16.12 10.90 -11.27
C TYR A 115 15.33 11.76 -10.27
N LEU A 116 14.44 11.16 -9.47
CA LEU A 116 13.63 11.88 -8.48
C LEU A 116 14.45 12.58 -7.38
N LEU A 117 15.63 12.06 -7.04
CA LEU A 117 16.51 12.70 -6.04
C LEU A 117 17.21 13.94 -6.60
N THR A 118 17.42 13.99 -7.90
CA THR A 118 18.04 15.13 -8.59
C THR A 118 17.00 16.16 -9.06
N HIS A 119 15.72 15.78 -9.11
CA HIS A 119 14.61 16.64 -9.54
C HIS A 119 13.54 16.73 -8.43
N PRO A 120 13.76 17.58 -7.42
CA PRO A 120 12.85 17.65 -6.25
C PRO A 120 11.44 18.12 -6.61
N THR A 121 11.26 18.86 -7.68
CA THR A 121 9.94 19.27 -8.19
C THR A 121 9.11 18.06 -8.64
N GLU A 122 9.72 17.13 -9.35
CA GLU A 122 9.07 15.88 -9.78
C GLU A 122 8.75 14.98 -8.59
N LEU A 123 9.63 14.93 -7.61
CA LEU A 123 9.38 14.19 -6.37
C LEU A 123 8.18 14.75 -5.60
N ILE A 124 8.10 16.06 -5.44
CA ILE A 124 6.96 16.72 -4.78
C ILE A 124 5.67 16.47 -5.56
N LEU A 125 5.73 16.62 -6.89
CA LEU A 125 4.58 16.36 -7.76
C LEU A 125 4.09 14.91 -7.61
N LEU A 126 5.00 13.94 -7.63
CA LEU A 126 4.69 12.53 -7.41
C LEU A 126 3.99 12.31 -6.06
N ILE A 127 4.51 12.89 -4.97
CA ILE A 127 3.92 12.78 -3.64
C ILE A 127 2.49 13.33 -3.64
N ILE A 128 2.26 14.49 -4.23
CA ILE A 128 0.92 15.11 -4.30
C ILE A 128 -0.03 14.22 -5.10
N ILE A 129 0.38 13.75 -6.27
CA ILE A 129 -0.45 12.92 -7.15
C ILE A 129 -0.81 11.59 -6.47
N VAL A 130 0.17 10.90 -5.90
CA VAL A 130 -0.05 9.64 -5.16
C VAL A 130 -1.02 9.86 -4.00
N THR A 131 -0.86 10.96 -3.25
CA THR A 131 -1.74 11.29 -2.12
C THR A 131 -3.17 11.52 -2.59
N ILE A 132 -3.39 12.29 -3.65
CA ILE A 132 -4.73 12.55 -4.19
C ILE A 132 -5.34 11.27 -4.76
N CYS A 133 -4.59 10.51 -5.55
CA CYS A 133 -5.08 9.26 -6.14
C CYS A 133 -5.42 8.21 -5.06
N SER A 134 -4.73 8.22 -3.92
CA SER A 134 -5.00 7.29 -2.82
C SER A 134 -6.41 7.43 -2.22
N LEU A 135 -7.05 8.57 -2.38
CA LEU A 135 -8.42 8.84 -1.89
C LEU A 135 -9.51 8.17 -2.76
N GLY A 136 -9.16 7.75 -3.97
CA GLY A 136 -10.09 7.14 -4.92
C GLY A 136 -10.05 5.60 -4.97
N ILE A 137 -9.39 4.96 -4.01
CA ILE A 137 -9.15 3.51 -4.04
C ILE A 137 -10.12 2.79 -3.12
N ALA A 138 -10.75 1.74 -3.64
CA ALA A 138 -11.54 0.84 -2.81
C ALA A 138 -10.67 -0.27 -2.19
N GLY A 139 -10.97 -0.67 -0.96
CA GLY A 139 -10.26 -1.72 -0.21
C GLY A 139 -10.62 -3.14 -0.69
N VAL A 140 -10.47 -3.40 -1.98
CA VAL A 140 -10.74 -4.68 -2.64
C VAL A 140 -9.50 -5.19 -3.35
N GLY A 141 -9.41 -6.49 -3.62
CA GLY A 141 -8.30 -7.06 -4.41
C GLY A 141 -8.14 -6.35 -5.76
N GLY A 142 -6.92 -6.00 -6.12
CA GLY A 142 -6.62 -5.22 -7.33
C GLY A 142 -6.71 -3.70 -7.16
N GLY A 143 -7.06 -3.21 -5.97
CA GLY A 143 -7.13 -1.76 -5.70
C GLY A 143 -5.80 -1.05 -5.96
N ALA A 144 -4.69 -1.69 -5.69
CA ALA A 144 -3.36 -1.13 -5.96
C ALA A 144 -3.06 -0.97 -7.45
N THR A 145 -3.49 -1.92 -8.28
CA THR A 145 -3.39 -1.80 -9.74
C THR A 145 -4.15 -0.58 -10.21
N MET A 146 -5.38 -0.37 -9.70
CA MET A 146 -6.17 0.83 -10.02
C MET A 146 -5.46 2.11 -9.56
N ALA A 147 -4.85 2.11 -8.37
CA ALA A 147 -4.05 3.23 -7.90
C ALA A 147 -2.88 3.55 -8.84
N GLY A 148 -2.14 2.51 -9.24
CA GLY A 148 -1.04 2.65 -10.20
C GLY A 148 -1.50 3.23 -11.53
N LEU A 149 -2.60 2.71 -12.08
CA LEU A 149 -3.16 3.21 -13.33
C LEU A 149 -3.62 4.67 -13.24
N MET A 150 -4.23 5.08 -12.11
CA MET A 150 -4.60 6.48 -11.90
C MET A 150 -3.38 7.40 -11.84
N VAL A 151 -2.35 7.02 -11.07
CA VAL A 151 -1.11 7.82 -10.97
C VAL A 151 -0.43 7.92 -12.33
N PHE A 152 -0.36 6.83 -13.11
CA PHE A 152 0.21 6.82 -14.46
C PHE A 152 -0.59 7.69 -15.42
N GLY A 153 -1.93 7.62 -15.36
CA GLY A 153 -2.79 8.47 -16.17
C GLY A 153 -2.58 9.96 -15.91
N VAL A 154 -2.42 10.37 -14.65
CA VAL A 154 -2.16 11.76 -14.28
C VAL A 154 -0.74 12.22 -14.68
N LEU A 155 0.26 11.33 -14.52
CA LEU A 155 1.65 11.63 -14.91
C LEU A 155 1.89 11.53 -16.43
N GLY A 156 0.93 10.99 -17.20
CA GLY A 156 1.08 10.79 -18.63
C GLY A 156 2.05 9.65 -18.99
N PHE A 157 2.27 8.70 -18.08
CA PHE A 157 3.14 7.55 -18.33
C PHE A 157 2.43 6.45 -19.11
N ASP A 158 3.17 5.78 -19.99
CA ASP A 158 2.67 4.62 -20.73
C ASP A 158 2.56 3.41 -19.77
N VAL A 159 1.36 2.86 -19.66
CA VAL A 159 1.06 1.69 -18.83
C VAL A 159 1.81 0.44 -19.31
N SER A 160 2.18 0.36 -20.58
CA SER A 160 2.95 -0.76 -21.13
C SER A 160 4.28 -0.96 -20.42
N LEU A 161 4.89 0.11 -19.88
CA LEU A 161 6.17 0.07 -19.16
C LEU A 161 6.11 -0.77 -17.88
N ILE A 162 4.93 -0.91 -17.28
CA ILE A 162 4.72 -1.63 -16.01
C ILE A 162 3.79 -2.85 -16.15
N ALA A 163 3.30 -3.14 -17.36
CA ALA A 163 2.35 -4.24 -17.57
C ALA A 163 2.85 -5.58 -17.03
N VAL A 164 4.15 -5.85 -17.16
CA VAL A 164 4.78 -7.07 -16.62
C VAL A 164 4.72 -7.13 -15.10
N LEU A 165 4.77 -5.99 -14.40
CA LEU A 165 4.74 -5.92 -12.95
C LEU A 165 3.35 -6.28 -12.37
N PHE A 166 2.29 -6.10 -13.15
CA PHE A 166 0.94 -6.53 -12.75
C PHE A 166 0.82 -8.05 -12.61
N SER A 167 1.69 -8.83 -13.25
CA SER A 167 1.70 -10.29 -13.12
C SER A 167 2.09 -10.75 -11.71
N VAL A 168 2.91 -9.99 -10.99
CA VAL A 168 3.35 -10.28 -9.62
C VAL A 168 2.56 -9.51 -8.55
N GLU A 169 1.63 -8.66 -8.99
CA GLU A 169 0.82 -7.81 -8.08
C GLU A 169 0.12 -8.63 -7.02
N ALA A 170 -0.47 -9.77 -7.38
CA ALA A 170 -1.20 -10.63 -6.45
C ALA A 170 -0.33 -11.15 -5.29
N LEU A 171 0.96 -11.38 -5.52
CA LEU A 171 1.90 -11.82 -4.48
C LEU A 171 2.20 -10.69 -3.49
N ILE A 172 2.30 -9.47 -3.99
CA ILE A 172 2.59 -8.28 -3.17
C ILE A 172 1.32 -7.83 -2.44
N ASP A 173 0.15 -7.98 -3.05
CA ASP A 173 -1.15 -7.56 -2.54
C ASP A 173 -1.52 -8.24 -1.22
N MET A 174 -1.04 -9.46 -0.96
CA MET A 174 -1.27 -10.17 0.29
C MET A 174 -0.73 -9.42 1.52
N GLY A 175 0.40 -8.74 1.39
CA GLY A 175 1.07 -8.05 2.49
C GLY A 175 0.64 -6.60 2.69
N ARG A 176 -0.02 -6.01 1.70
CA ARG A 176 -0.45 -4.61 1.69
C ARG A 176 -1.80 -4.45 2.35
#